data_b8d30788c1063f51c10eb9618be306ee
#
_entry.id   b8d30788c1063f51c10eb9618be306ee
#
_cell.length_a   1.000
_cell.length_b   1.000
_cell.length_c   1.000
_cell.angle_alpha   90.00
_cell.angle_beta   90.00
_cell.angle_gamma   90.00
#
_symmetry.space_group_name_H-M   'P 1'
#
loop_
_entity.id
_entity.type
_entity.pdbx_description
1 polymer ?
#
loop_
_entity_poly.entity_id
_entity_poly.type
_entity_poly.pdbx_seq_one_letter_code
_entity_poly.pdbx_strand_id
1 'polypeptide(L)'
;MINIQNIDEFIQKSEQKCQKQFEEIDKIALYNQEKVLKAFQKNAVQARHFYGTTGYGYDDVGRDTLNRVFADVFQCEDAIVSPMIMSGTHALTLALFGILRPGDTFLSIAGDLYDTLYDVIYGKNIGSLADFNIKFDKIDLKNGAFDEENIIKTIEKTRPKMVFIQRSRGYSWRDALSIDAISDIIRKIRQKNKDIIVAVDNCYGEFIDYLEPTNVGADLIVGSLIKNAGGGIAPTGAYLAGKAEVIRQISYRFTSPSIGNEIGSYLGGYLPFYQGLFMAPITVKNAVKGSILFGQVYNDLGYETLPNPGVKCNDIIRSIKFDTEDE
;
A
#
# COMPACT_ATOMS: atom_id res chain seq x y z
N MET A 1 35.13 -16.46 -0.69
CA MET A 1 34.67 -16.05 0.68
C MET A 1 35.57 -14.92 1.17
N ILE A 2 35.00 -13.78 1.50
CA ILE A 2 35.72 -12.65 2.10
C ILE A 2 36.07 -13.05 3.53
N ASN A 3 37.35 -13.04 3.90
CA ASN A 3 37.76 -13.30 5.27
C ASN A 3 37.47 -12.05 6.14
N ILE A 4 36.37 -12.08 6.86
CA ILE A 4 35.98 -10.98 7.79
C ILE A 4 36.66 -11.30 9.14
N GLN A 5 37.77 -10.65 9.42
CA GLN A 5 38.46 -10.79 10.71
C GLN A 5 37.71 -10.12 11.87
N ASN A 6 36.93 -9.07 11.59
CA ASN A 6 36.14 -8.36 12.57
C ASN A 6 34.80 -7.96 11.95
N ILE A 7 33.72 -8.66 12.30
CA ILE A 7 32.37 -8.42 11.80
C ILE A 7 31.85 -7.05 12.17
N ASP A 8 32.09 -6.60 13.40
CA ASP A 8 31.58 -5.31 13.87
C ASP A 8 32.20 -4.15 13.08
N GLU A 9 33.52 -4.20 12.83
CA GLU A 9 34.19 -3.17 12.04
C GLU A 9 33.69 -3.18 10.58
N PHE A 10 33.42 -4.33 10.01
CA PHE A 10 32.89 -4.47 8.66
C PHE A 10 31.48 -3.85 8.56
N ILE A 11 30.57 -4.18 9.50
CA ILE A 11 29.23 -3.61 9.55
C ILE A 11 29.28 -2.09 9.74
N GLN A 12 30.13 -1.58 10.64
CA GLN A 12 30.30 -0.13 10.86
C GLN A 12 30.77 0.60 9.59
N LYS A 13 31.68 0.03 8.82
CA LYS A 13 32.11 0.59 7.53
C LYS A 13 30.99 0.62 6.50
N SER A 14 30.17 -0.43 6.43
CA SER A 14 29.00 -0.47 5.56
C SER A 14 27.94 0.56 6.00
N GLU A 15 27.70 0.72 7.31
CA GLU A 15 26.78 1.70 7.86
C GLU A 15 27.20 3.13 7.53
N GLN A 16 28.51 3.45 7.62
CA GLN A 16 29.02 4.77 7.25
C GLN A 16 28.68 5.17 5.82
N LYS A 17 28.65 4.21 4.88
CA LYS A 17 28.25 4.46 3.49
C LYS A 17 26.75 4.81 3.36
N CYS A 18 25.92 4.42 4.33
CA CYS A 18 24.48 4.63 4.33
C CYS A 18 24.04 5.95 5.00
N GLN A 19 24.92 6.67 5.69
CA GLN A 19 24.58 7.82 6.55
C GLN A 19 23.73 8.88 5.84
N LYS A 20 24.10 9.26 4.63
CA LYS A 20 23.34 10.25 3.85
C LYS A 20 21.89 9.81 3.59
N GLN A 21 21.69 8.52 3.31
CA GLN A 21 20.33 7.98 3.12
C GLN A 21 19.58 7.94 4.45
N PHE A 22 20.26 7.59 5.54
CA PHE A 22 19.66 7.57 6.87
C PHE A 22 19.17 8.94 7.31
N GLU A 23 19.96 10.00 7.06
CA GLU A 23 19.55 11.37 7.36
C GLU A 23 18.29 11.80 6.58
N GLU A 24 18.17 11.41 5.31
CA GLU A 24 16.98 11.73 4.53
C GLU A 24 15.75 10.94 5.02
N ILE A 25 15.92 9.68 5.37
CA ILE A 25 14.85 8.86 5.95
C ILE A 25 14.39 9.40 7.29
N ASP A 26 15.30 9.95 8.13
CA ASP A 26 14.93 10.60 9.39
C ASP A 26 14.03 11.82 9.15
N LYS A 27 14.32 12.64 8.13
CA LYS A 27 13.48 13.79 7.76
C LYS A 27 12.10 13.36 7.28
N ILE A 28 12.04 12.34 6.41
CA ILE A 28 10.77 11.77 5.93
C ILE A 28 9.94 11.24 7.10
N ALA A 29 10.56 10.51 8.01
CA ALA A 29 9.88 9.95 9.18
C ALA A 29 9.34 11.05 10.11
N LEU A 30 10.13 12.11 10.35
CA LEU A 30 9.70 13.25 11.16
C LEU A 30 8.48 13.94 10.53
N TYR A 31 8.52 14.19 9.23
CA TYR A 31 7.40 14.77 8.49
C TYR A 31 6.13 13.90 8.60
N ASN A 32 6.28 12.61 8.40
CA ASN A 32 5.15 11.69 8.49
C ASN A 32 4.63 11.55 9.93
N GLN A 33 5.51 11.58 10.93
CA GLN A 33 5.11 11.55 12.33
C GLN A 33 4.31 12.81 12.70
N GLU A 34 4.74 13.98 12.22
CA GLU A 34 3.99 15.23 12.41
C GLU A 34 2.62 15.17 11.72
N LYS A 35 2.54 14.62 10.50
CA LYS A 35 1.28 14.40 9.77
C LYS A 35 0.32 13.50 10.56
N VAL A 36 0.80 12.38 11.09
CA VAL A 36 0.00 11.48 11.94
C VAL A 36 -0.46 12.20 13.21
N LEU A 37 0.45 12.88 13.92
CA LEU A 37 0.09 13.63 15.13
C LEU A 37 -0.99 14.68 14.87
N LYS A 38 -0.90 15.44 13.78
CA LYS A 38 -1.90 16.42 13.38
C LYS A 38 -3.27 15.77 13.12
N ALA A 39 -3.31 14.60 12.47
CA ALA A 39 -4.56 13.86 12.25
C ALA A 39 -5.19 13.41 13.57
N PHE A 40 -4.40 12.93 14.53
CA PHE A 40 -4.88 12.57 15.86
C PHE A 40 -5.44 13.78 16.60
N GLN A 41 -4.75 14.92 16.58
CA GLN A 41 -5.21 16.17 17.19
C GLN A 41 -6.49 16.70 16.56
N LYS A 42 -6.56 16.74 15.20
CA LYS A 42 -7.74 17.19 14.44
C LYS A 42 -8.98 16.38 14.79
N ASN A 43 -8.83 15.07 14.96
CA ASN A 43 -9.91 14.15 15.31
C ASN A 43 -10.14 14.00 16.82
N ALA A 44 -9.44 14.80 17.64
CA ALA A 44 -9.53 14.78 19.10
C ALA A 44 -9.48 13.36 19.68
N VAL A 45 -8.51 12.53 19.21
CA VAL A 45 -8.38 11.13 19.64
C VAL A 45 -8.18 11.06 21.14
N GLN A 46 -8.99 10.24 21.82
CA GLN A 46 -9.04 10.08 23.28
C GLN A 46 -9.25 8.62 23.64
N ALA A 47 -9.07 8.27 24.91
CA ALA A 47 -9.24 6.93 25.43
C ALA A 47 -10.58 6.26 25.02
N ARG A 48 -11.69 7.03 24.96
CA ARG A 48 -13.01 6.50 24.55
C ARG A 48 -13.00 5.87 23.14
N HIS A 49 -12.12 6.29 22.26
CA HIS A 49 -12.01 5.76 20.90
C HIS A 49 -11.27 4.41 20.85
N PHE A 50 -10.68 3.98 21.95
CA PHE A 50 -9.92 2.72 22.03
C PHE A 50 -10.75 1.53 22.40
N TYR A 51 -11.96 1.76 22.93
CA TYR A 51 -12.86 0.69 23.36
C TYR A 51 -13.66 0.15 22.18
N GLY A 52 -14.05 -1.12 22.31
CA GLY A 52 -14.91 -1.79 21.35
C GLY A 52 -16.39 -1.56 21.64
N THR A 53 -17.20 -1.99 20.70
CA THR A 53 -18.67 -1.98 20.78
C THR A 53 -19.24 -3.38 20.51
N THR A 54 -20.51 -3.56 20.84
CA THR A 54 -21.29 -4.79 20.60
C THR A 54 -22.57 -4.48 19.83
N GLY A 55 -23.26 -5.53 19.40
CA GLY A 55 -24.50 -5.41 18.63
C GLY A 55 -24.22 -4.93 17.21
N TYR A 56 -25.03 -4.06 16.68
CA TYR A 56 -24.86 -3.53 15.33
C TYR A 56 -23.70 -2.52 15.21
N GLY A 57 -23.30 -1.88 16.32
CA GLY A 57 -22.23 -0.89 16.32
C GLY A 57 -22.59 0.39 15.56
N TYR A 58 -23.85 0.81 15.58
CA TYR A 58 -24.22 2.15 15.13
C TYR A 58 -23.47 3.20 15.96
N ASP A 59 -22.98 4.25 15.29
CA ASP A 59 -22.23 5.35 15.93
C ASP A 59 -21.01 4.87 16.74
N ASP A 60 -20.33 3.81 16.28
CA ASP A 60 -19.09 3.34 16.91
C ASP A 60 -18.00 4.40 16.78
N VAL A 61 -17.84 5.18 17.87
CA VAL A 61 -16.91 6.32 17.89
C VAL A 61 -15.45 5.91 17.65
N GLY A 62 -15.07 4.67 18.01
CA GLY A 62 -13.73 4.12 17.79
C GLY A 62 -13.47 3.88 16.31
N ARG A 63 -14.36 3.13 15.65
CA ARG A 63 -14.32 2.85 14.21
C ARG A 63 -14.37 4.14 13.39
N ASP A 64 -15.39 4.96 13.65
CA ASP A 64 -15.65 6.12 12.82
C ASP A 64 -14.54 7.17 12.92
N THR A 65 -13.95 7.31 14.12
CA THR A 65 -12.80 8.21 14.30
C THR A 65 -11.54 7.62 13.67
N LEU A 66 -11.32 6.29 13.76
CA LEU A 66 -10.18 5.64 13.11
C LEU A 66 -10.22 5.84 11.58
N ASN A 67 -11.39 5.69 10.95
CA ASN A 67 -11.57 5.96 9.53
C ASN A 67 -11.18 7.41 9.18
N ARG A 68 -11.67 8.40 9.92
CA ARG A 68 -11.31 9.81 9.72
C ARG A 68 -9.82 10.10 9.91
N VAL A 69 -9.19 9.49 10.93
CA VAL A 69 -7.75 9.64 11.16
C VAL A 69 -6.95 9.09 9.99
N PHE A 70 -7.31 7.92 9.45
CA PHE A 70 -6.65 7.38 8.26
C PHE A 70 -6.88 8.27 7.03
N ALA A 71 -8.09 8.76 6.81
CA ALA A 71 -8.38 9.70 5.72
C ALA A 71 -7.50 10.96 5.80
N ASP A 72 -7.36 11.54 7.00
CA ASP A 72 -6.50 12.70 7.23
C ASP A 72 -5.01 12.40 7.04
N VAL A 73 -4.53 11.25 7.53
CA VAL A 73 -3.12 10.82 7.37
C VAL A 73 -2.77 10.61 5.90
N PHE A 74 -3.64 9.97 5.13
CA PHE A 74 -3.45 9.76 3.70
C PHE A 74 -3.99 10.90 2.84
N GLN A 75 -4.47 11.99 3.46
CA GLN A 75 -4.94 13.22 2.80
C GLN A 75 -5.95 12.92 1.68
N CYS A 76 -6.95 12.13 1.99
CA CYS A 76 -8.05 11.76 1.12
C CYS A 76 -9.40 12.08 1.75
N GLU A 77 -10.49 11.81 1.02
CA GLU A 77 -11.83 12.22 1.42
C GLU A 77 -12.43 11.30 2.49
N ASP A 78 -12.18 9.98 2.39
CA ASP A 78 -12.77 8.98 3.28
C ASP A 78 -11.89 7.72 3.35
N ALA A 79 -12.16 6.87 4.36
CA ALA A 79 -11.48 5.58 4.52
C ALA A 79 -12.39 4.54 5.19
N ILE A 80 -12.11 3.28 4.91
CA ILE A 80 -12.56 2.11 5.68
C ILE A 80 -11.32 1.47 6.31
N VAL A 81 -11.29 1.41 7.63
CA VAL A 81 -10.23 0.76 8.40
C VAL A 81 -10.85 -0.25 9.33
N SER A 82 -10.57 -1.53 9.13
CA SER A 82 -11.28 -2.54 9.90
C SER A 82 -10.43 -3.78 10.21
N PRO A 83 -10.46 -4.25 11.46
CA PRO A 83 -9.94 -5.56 11.83
C PRO A 83 -10.70 -6.70 11.15
N MET A 84 -11.93 -6.47 10.69
CA MET A 84 -12.78 -7.46 10.02
C MET A 84 -12.41 -7.65 8.55
N ILE A 85 -11.56 -6.80 7.99
CA ILE A 85 -10.92 -7.02 6.68
C ILE A 85 -9.66 -7.84 6.94
N MET A 86 -9.76 -9.15 6.79
CA MET A 86 -8.80 -10.15 7.31
C MET A 86 -7.39 -10.07 6.72
N SER A 87 -7.22 -9.43 5.55
CA SER A 87 -5.92 -9.36 4.86
C SER A 87 -5.90 -8.27 3.78
N GLY A 88 -4.70 -7.95 3.26
CA GLY A 88 -4.57 -7.11 2.08
C GLY A 88 -5.29 -7.67 0.86
N THR A 89 -5.21 -8.99 0.64
CA THR A 89 -5.95 -9.67 -0.44
C THR A 89 -7.46 -9.48 -0.29
N HIS A 90 -8.00 -9.58 0.93
CA HIS A 90 -9.42 -9.30 1.18
C HIS A 90 -9.77 -7.85 0.89
N ALA A 91 -8.94 -6.89 1.31
CA ALA A 91 -9.16 -5.48 1.01
C ALA A 91 -9.15 -5.20 -0.52
N LEU A 92 -8.19 -5.78 -1.25
CA LEU A 92 -8.12 -5.68 -2.70
C LEU A 92 -9.34 -6.32 -3.38
N THR A 93 -9.79 -7.47 -2.89
CA THR A 93 -11.02 -8.13 -3.36
C THR A 93 -12.23 -7.23 -3.14
N LEU A 94 -12.37 -6.61 -1.96
CA LEU A 94 -13.44 -5.65 -1.67
C LEU A 94 -13.39 -4.44 -2.62
N ALA A 95 -12.20 -3.91 -2.91
CA ALA A 95 -12.03 -2.81 -3.85
C ALA A 95 -12.49 -3.20 -5.27
N LEU A 96 -12.03 -4.35 -5.77
CA LEU A 96 -12.38 -4.83 -7.11
C LEU A 96 -13.89 -5.08 -7.26
N PHE A 97 -14.48 -5.88 -6.38
CA PHE A 97 -15.91 -6.19 -6.44
C PHE A 97 -16.83 -5.05 -5.99
N GLY A 98 -16.31 -4.09 -5.21
CA GLY A 98 -17.05 -2.90 -4.81
C GLY A 98 -17.25 -1.93 -5.97
N ILE A 99 -16.26 -1.83 -6.86
CA ILE A 99 -16.21 -0.84 -7.93
C ILE A 99 -16.63 -1.42 -9.27
N LEU A 100 -16.15 -2.62 -9.63
CA LEU A 100 -16.38 -3.23 -10.93
C LEU A 100 -17.74 -3.90 -11.01
N ARG A 101 -18.34 -3.85 -12.20
CA ARG A 101 -19.64 -4.44 -12.53
C ARG A 101 -19.47 -5.37 -13.73
N PRO A 102 -20.40 -6.34 -13.94
CA PRO A 102 -20.39 -7.19 -15.12
C PRO A 102 -20.28 -6.39 -16.43
N GLY A 103 -19.30 -6.76 -17.26
CA GLY A 103 -18.98 -6.07 -18.52
C GLY A 103 -17.87 -5.02 -18.41
N ASP A 104 -17.50 -4.59 -17.19
CA ASP A 104 -16.38 -3.67 -17.00
C ASP A 104 -15.03 -4.31 -17.35
N THR A 105 -14.06 -3.46 -17.64
CA THR A 105 -12.66 -3.85 -17.84
C THR A 105 -11.80 -3.22 -16.73
N PHE A 106 -10.90 -4.02 -16.20
CA PHE A 106 -9.91 -3.67 -15.21
C PHE A 106 -8.51 -3.86 -15.81
N LEU A 107 -7.66 -2.84 -15.74
CA LEU A 107 -6.34 -2.81 -16.38
C LEU A 107 -5.24 -2.66 -15.33
N SER A 108 -4.37 -3.67 -15.17
CA SER A 108 -3.10 -3.51 -14.45
C SER A 108 -2.04 -2.88 -15.36
N ILE A 109 -1.35 -1.85 -14.87
CA ILE A 109 -0.30 -1.15 -15.63
C ILE A 109 1.11 -1.32 -15.05
N ALA A 110 1.24 -2.22 -14.08
CA ALA A 110 2.51 -2.56 -13.45
C ALA A 110 2.84 -4.07 -13.55
N GLY A 111 2.27 -4.74 -14.56
CA GLY A 111 2.41 -6.17 -14.78
C GLY A 111 1.41 -7.00 -13.99
N ASP A 112 1.81 -8.23 -13.67
CA ASP A 112 0.99 -9.15 -12.89
C ASP A 112 0.72 -8.60 -11.49
N LEU A 113 -0.45 -8.93 -10.98
CA LEU A 113 -0.84 -8.65 -9.62
C LEU A 113 -0.22 -9.69 -8.66
N TYR A 114 -0.28 -9.38 -7.37
CA TYR A 114 0.15 -10.32 -6.34
C TYR A 114 -0.56 -11.68 -6.51
N ASP A 115 0.16 -12.77 -6.34
CA ASP A 115 -0.27 -14.14 -6.65
C ASP A 115 -1.58 -14.55 -5.99
N THR A 116 -1.85 -14.06 -4.77
CA THR A 116 -3.11 -14.33 -4.05
C THR A 116 -4.35 -13.75 -4.75
N LEU A 117 -4.18 -12.85 -5.72
CA LEU A 117 -5.28 -12.30 -6.52
C LEU A 117 -5.56 -13.12 -7.80
N TYR A 118 -4.74 -14.13 -8.10
CA TYR A 118 -4.92 -14.92 -9.31
C TYR A 118 -6.33 -15.54 -9.38
N ASP A 119 -6.73 -16.25 -8.34
CA ASP A 119 -8.05 -16.87 -8.29
C ASP A 119 -9.19 -15.86 -8.12
N VAL A 120 -8.93 -14.71 -7.49
CA VAL A 120 -9.91 -13.60 -7.44
C VAL A 120 -10.25 -13.12 -8.86
N ILE A 121 -9.28 -13.14 -9.77
CA ILE A 121 -9.44 -12.68 -11.16
C ILE A 121 -9.91 -13.79 -12.06
N TYR A 122 -9.25 -14.95 -12.06
CA TYR A 122 -9.38 -16.00 -13.09
C TYR A 122 -10.04 -17.29 -12.61
N GLY A 123 -10.26 -17.45 -11.31
CA GLY A 123 -10.86 -18.67 -10.76
C GLY A 123 -12.18 -19.01 -11.44
N LYS A 124 -12.45 -20.32 -11.63
CA LYS A 124 -13.67 -20.78 -12.30
C LYS A 124 -14.64 -21.36 -11.28
N ASN A 125 -15.90 -20.94 -11.34
CA ASN A 125 -16.98 -21.41 -10.45
C ASN A 125 -16.72 -21.15 -8.96
N ILE A 126 -15.98 -20.08 -8.63
CA ILE A 126 -15.70 -19.67 -7.25
C ILE A 126 -16.10 -18.23 -6.95
N GLY A 127 -16.77 -17.57 -7.90
CA GLY A 127 -17.20 -16.18 -7.77
C GLY A 127 -16.08 -15.18 -8.06
N SER A 128 -15.20 -15.50 -8.99
CA SER A 128 -14.13 -14.62 -9.47
C SER A 128 -14.65 -13.47 -10.33
N LEU A 129 -13.79 -12.50 -10.66
CA LEU A 129 -14.12 -11.45 -11.62
C LEU A 129 -14.52 -12.03 -12.98
N ALA A 130 -13.82 -13.09 -13.43
CA ALA A 130 -14.14 -13.78 -14.69
C ALA A 130 -15.53 -14.43 -14.66
N ASP A 131 -15.95 -15.04 -13.55
CA ASP A 131 -17.30 -15.61 -13.38
C ASP A 131 -18.40 -14.54 -13.49
N PHE A 132 -18.09 -13.29 -13.12
CA PHE A 132 -19.01 -12.14 -13.26
C PHE A 132 -18.83 -11.39 -14.58
N ASN A 133 -18.13 -11.95 -15.57
CA ASN A 133 -17.87 -11.31 -16.86
C ASN A 133 -17.17 -9.95 -16.73
N ILE A 134 -16.30 -9.78 -15.75
CA ILE A 134 -15.40 -8.64 -15.62
C ILE A 134 -14.09 -9.01 -16.31
N LYS A 135 -13.63 -8.16 -17.20
CA LYS A 135 -12.44 -8.42 -18.02
C LYS A 135 -11.20 -7.86 -17.32
N PHE A 136 -10.15 -8.65 -17.30
CA PHE A 136 -8.83 -8.21 -16.86
C PHE A 136 -7.88 -8.14 -18.05
N ASP A 137 -7.08 -7.08 -18.08
CA ASP A 137 -5.96 -6.90 -18.99
C ASP A 137 -4.75 -6.36 -18.22
N LYS A 138 -3.55 -6.58 -18.75
CA LYS A 138 -2.32 -6.11 -18.11
C LYS A 138 -1.34 -5.55 -19.11
N ILE A 139 -0.51 -4.62 -18.62
CA ILE A 139 0.65 -4.08 -19.32
C ILE A 139 1.84 -4.21 -18.39
N ASP A 140 2.87 -4.90 -18.86
CA ASP A 140 4.11 -5.08 -18.11
C ASP A 140 4.94 -3.78 -18.13
N LEU A 141 5.76 -3.61 -17.09
CA LEU A 141 6.74 -2.53 -17.06
C LEU A 141 7.82 -2.77 -18.12
N LYS A 142 8.27 -1.70 -18.75
CA LYS A 142 9.36 -1.72 -19.72
C LYS A 142 10.62 -1.14 -19.06
N ASN A 143 11.63 -1.98 -18.88
CA ASN A 143 12.87 -1.63 -18.18
C ASN A 143 12.61 -1.01 -16.77
N GLY A 144 11.65 -1.56 -16.03
CA GLY A 144 11.29 -1.10 -14.69
C GLY A 144 10.43 0.17 -14.63
N ALA A 145 10.07 0.75 -15.77
CA ALA A 145 9.22 1.94 -15.89
C ALA A 145 7.88 1.62 -16.58
N PHE A 146 6.89 2.50 -16.41
CA PHE A 146 5.62 2.36 -17.12
C PHE A 146 5.82 2.44 -18.65
N ASP A 147 5.23 1.51 -19.40
CA ASP A 147 5.11 1.59 -20.87
C ASP A 147 3.97 2.56 -21.23
N GLU A 148 4.28 3.85 -21.12
CA GLU A 148 3.30 4.94 -21.21
C GLU A 148 2.53 4.93 -22.54
N GLU A 149 3.21 4.68 -23.66
CA GLU A 149 2.58 4.64 -24.98
C GLU A 149 1.55 3.53 -25.06
N ASN A 150 1.93 2.33 -24.63
CA ASN A 150 1.05 1.17 -24.65
C ASN A 150 -0.11 1.32 -23.65
N ILE A 151 0.14 1.91 -22.47
CA ILE A 151 -0.89 2.21 -21.47
C ILE A 151 -1.95 3.14 -22.07
N ILE A 152 -1.54 4.26 -22.65
CA ILE A 152 -2.48 5.23 -23.22
C ILE A 152 -3.26 4.63 -24.38
N LYS A 153 -2.58 3.93 -25.30
CA LYS A 153 -3.23 3.23 -26.43
C LYS A 153 -4.25 2.21 -25.95
N THR A 154 -3.92 1.45 -24.92
CA THR A 154 -4.84 0.43 -24.35
C THR A 154 -6.04 1.10 -23.68
N ILE A 155 -5.85 2.17 -22.92
CA ILE A 155 -6.93 2.94 -22.31
C ILE A 155 -7.90 3.49 -23.36
N GLU A 156 -7.39 4.07 -24.44
CA GLU A 156 -8.22 4.58 -25.53
C GLU A 156 -9.03 3.48 -26.22
N LYS A 157 -8.44 2.29 -26.38
CA LYS A 157 -9.07 1.13 -27.02
C LYS A 157 -10.09 0.43 -26.12
N THR A 158 -9.75 0.15 -24.87
CA THR A 158 -10.55 -0.72 -23.98
C THR A 158 -11.46 0.06 -23.04
N ARG A 159 -11.15 1.36 -22.82
CA ARG A 159 -11.88 2.25 -21.89
C ARG A 159 -12.13 1.58 -20.54
N PRO A 160 -11.06 1.17 -19.83
CA PRO A 160 -11.22 0.44 -18.58
C PRO A 160 -11.94 1.31 -17.54
N LYS A 161 -12.78 0.67 -16.72
CA LYS A 161 -13.41 1.32 -15.56
C LYS A 161 -12.38 1.66 -14.49
N MET A 162 -11.37 0.80 -14.33
CA MET A 162 -10.32 0.94 -13.34
C MET A 162 -8.95 0.67 -13.96
N VAL A 163 -7.98 1.51 -13.60
CA VAL A 163 -6.54 1.25 -13.75
C VAL A 163 -5.96 0.93 -12.39
N PHE A 164 -5.16 -0.11 -12.32
CA PHE A 164 -4.58 -0.61 -11.09
C PHE A 164 -3.05 -0.56 -11.15
N ILE A 165 -2.44 -0.12 -10.04
CA ILE A 165 -1.00 -0.01 -9.88
C ILE A 165 -0.60 -0.81 -8.64
N GLN A 166 0.19 -1.87 -8.79
CA GLN A 166 0.88 -2.51 -7.70
C GLN A 166 2.21 -1.77 -7.47
N ARG A 167 2.30 -0.98 -6.38
CA ARG A 167 3.46 -0.12 -6.10
C ARG A 167 4.70 -0.93 -5.76
N SER A 168 4.59 -1.83 -4.79
CA SER A 168 5.68 -2.71 -4.40
C SER A 168 5.97 -3.77 -5.49
N ARG A 169 7.20 -4.25 -5.51
CA ARG A 169 7.65 -5.23 -6.50
C ARG A 169 7.05 -6.62 -6.35
N GLY A 170 6.48 -6.97 -5.18
CA GLY A 170 6.15 -8.35 -4.87
C GLY A 170 7.38 -9.24 -4.92
N TYR A 171 7.31 -10.33 -5.69
CA TYR A 171 8.45 -11.25 -5.91
C TYR A 171 9.26 -10.93 -7.18
N SER A 172 8.91 -9.88 -7.92
CA SER A 172 9.60 -9.53 -9.18
C SER A 172 10.97 -8.90 -8.91
N TRP A 173 11.97 -9.20 -9.73
CA TRP A 173 13.27 -8.54 -9.70
C TRP A 173 13.19 -7.18 -10.40
N ARG A 174 12.57 -6.21 -9.75
CA ARG A 174 12.41 -4.82 -10.19
C ARG A 174 12.39 -3.89 -8.99
N ASP A 175 12.64 -2.61 -9.19
CA ASP A 175 12.41 -1.60 -8.15
C ASP A 175 10.92 -1.39 -7.91
N ALA A 176 10.55 -0.99 -6.70
CA ALA A 176 9.21 -0.49 -6.38
C ALA A 176 8.99 0.86 -7.08
N LEU A 177 7.74 1.15 -7.43
CA LEU A 177 7.37 2.36 -8.15
C LEU A 177 7.43 3.58 -7.23
N SER A 178 8.12 4.63 -7.68
CA SER A 178 8.21 5.90 -6.96
C SER A 178 6.90 6.69 -7.05
N ILE A 179 6.70 7.59 -6.08
CA ILE A 179 5.55 8.53 -6.12
C ILE A 179 5.59 9.41 -7.36
N ASP A 180 6.78 9.82 -7.80
CA ASP A 180 6.94 10.64 -9.01
C ASP A 180 6.48 9.89 -10.27
N ALA A 181 6.90 8.62 -10.43
CA ALA A 181 6.44 7.79 -11.54
C ALA A 181 4.91 7.58 -11.52
N ILE A 182 4.34 7.34 -10.34
CA ILE A 182 2.89 7.22 -10.16
C ILE A 182 2.19 8.54 -10.50
N SER A 183 2.72 9.68 -10.07
CA SER A 183 2.21 11.02 -10.40
C SER A 183 2.16 11.25 -11.90
N ASP A 184 3.27 10.95 -12.59
CA ASP A 184 3.40 11.19 -14.02
C ASP A 184 2.43 10.35 -14.84
N ILE A 185 2.30 9.06 -14.52
CA ILE A 185 1.35 8.19 -15.26
C ILE A 185 -0.09 8.58 -14.96
N ILE A 186 -0.45 8.91 -13.72
CA ILE A 186 -1.80 9.36 -13.38
C ILE A 186 -2.15 10.63 -14.15
N ARG A 187 -1.25 11.62 -14.22
CA ARG A 187 -1.46 12.84 -14.98
C ARG A 187 -1.78 12.55 -16.45
N LYS A 188 -1.05 11.61 -17.09
CA LYS A 188 -1.28 11.20 -18.47
C LYS A 188 -2.62 10.48 -18.65
N ILE A 189 -2.98 9.60 -17.73
CA ILE A 189 -4.29 8.92 -17.73
C ILE A 189 -5.42 9.97 -17.65
N ARG A 190 -5.31 10.94 -16.73
CA ARG A 190 -6.32 11.99 -16.53
C ARG A 190 -6.50 12.91 -17.76
N GLN A 191 -5.46 13.12 -18.54
CA GLN A 191 -5.55 13.85 -19.81
C GLN A 191 -6.39 13.11 -20.86
N LYS A 192 -6.47 11.79 -20.79
CA LYS A 192 -7.23 10.95 -21.71
C LYS A 192 -8.64 10.65 -21.22
N ASN A 193 -8.77 10.32 -19.94
CA ASN A 193 -10.07 10.04 -19.33
C ASN A 193 -10.03 10.38 -17.84
N LYS A 194 -10.90 11.31 -17.42
CA LYS A 194 -11.00 11.76 -16.03
C LYS A 194 -11.82 10.81 -15.14
N ASP A 195 -12.64 9.95 -15.76
CA ASP A 195 -13.60 9.08 -15.06
C ASP A 195 -13.03 7.71 -14.70
N ILE A 196 -11.84 7.38 -15.21
CA ILE A 196 -11.15 6.15 -14.85
C ILE A 196 -10.76 6.20 -13.37
N ILE A 197 -11.12 5.19 -12.62
CA ILE A 197 -10.69 5.03 -11.23
C ILE A 197 -9.25 4.53 -11.23
N VAL A 198 -8.33 5.28 -10.64
CA VAL A 198 -6.94 4.85 -10.41
C VAL A 198 -6.80 4.34 -9.00
N ALA A 199 -6.60 3.03 -8.87
CA ALA A 199 -6.39 2.35 -7.60
C ALA A 199 -4.92 1.92 -7.45
N VAL A 200 -4.37 2.07 -6.26
CA VAL A 200 -2.99 1.68 -5.95
C VAL A 200 -2.98 0.70 -4.77
N ASP A 201 -2.40 -0.47 -4.97
CA ASP A 201 -1.93 -1.30 -3.86
C ASP A 201 -0.70 -0.64 -3.27
N ASN A 202 -0.88 -0.01 -2.10
CA ASN A 202 0.14 0.75 -1.42
C ASN A 202 0.92 -0.06 -0.36
N CYS A 203 0.66 -1.36 -0.26
CA CYS A 203 1.36 -2.25 0.67
C CYS A 203 2.87 -2.06 0.56
N TYR A 204 3.54 -1.90 1.70
CA TYR A 204 4.96 -1.63 1.86
C TYR A 204 5.44 -0.25 1.38
N GLY A 205 4.55 0.58 0.82
CA GLY A 205 4.86 1.92 0.34
C GLY A 205 4.49 3.04 1.31
N GLU A 206 3.67 2.75 2.32
CA GLU A 206 3.19 3.76 3.27
C GLU A 206 4.35 4.35 4.08
N PHE A 207 4.36 5.66 4.22
CA PHE A 207 5.37 6.45 4.98
C PHE A 207 6.82 6.37 4.46
N ILE A 208 7.02 5.85 3.25
CA ILE A 208 8.35 5.76 2.59
C ILE A 208 8.78 7.10 2.00
N ASP A 209 7.82 7.96 1.68
CA ASP A 209 8.05 9.28 1.09
C ASP A 209 7.29 10.36 1.87
N TYR A 210 7.47 11.62 1.50
CA TYR A 210 6.66 12.74 1.98
C TYR A 210 5.21 12.65 1.51
N LEU A 211 4.99 12.16 0.29
CA LEU A 211 3.69 12.03 -0.35
C LEU A 211 3.25 10.57 -0.46
N GLU A 212 1.93 10.39 -0.49
CA GLU A 212 1.27 9.12 -0.75
C GLU A 212 0.60 9.15 -2.14
N PRO A 213 0.22 8.01 -2.72
CA PRO A 213 -0.42 8.01 -4.05
C PRO A 213 -1.70 8.86 -4.13
N THR A 214 -2.44 9.04 -3.04
CA THR A 214 -3.60 9.92 -2.94
C THR A 214 -3.24 11.39 -3.19
N ASN A 215 -2.07 11.83 -2.73
CA ASN A 215 -1.59 13.20 -2.95
C ASN A 215 -1.30 13.51 -4.42
N VAL A 216 -1.05 12.48 -5.22
CA VAL A 216 -0.68 12.61 -6.63
C VAL A 216 -1.79 12.16 -7.58
N GLY A 217 -3.02 11.99 -7.06
CA GLY A 217 -4.22 11.82 -7.88
C GLY A 217 -4.76 10.40 -7.98
N ALA A 218 -4.27 9.44 -7.17
CA ALA A 218 -4.94 8.16 -7.01
C ALA A 218 -6.32 8.35 -6.35
N ASP A 219 -7.33 7.65 -6.86
CA ASP A 219 -8.69 7.70 -6.33
C ASP A 219 -8.88 6.75 -5.15
N LEU A 220 -8.03 5.75 -5.06
CA LEU A 220 -8.05 4.72 -4.03
C LEU A 220 -6.65 4.22 -3.75
N ILE A 221 -6.33 4.08 -2.47
CA ILE A 221 -5.20 3.27 -1.98
C ILE A 221 -5.73 2.15 -1.10
N VAL A 222 -5.05 1.02 -1.17
CA VAL A 222 -5.37 -0.17 -0.37
C VAL A 222 -4.10 -0.67 0.30
N GLY A 223 -4.21 -1.09 1.56
CA GLY A 223 -3.07 -1.67 2.26
C GLY A 223 -3.49 -2.53 3.45
N SER A 224 -2.52 -3.24 3.99
CA SER A 224 -2.70 -4.15 5.12
C SER A 224 -2.17 -3.55 6.42
N LEU A 225 -2.94 -3.68 7.51
CA LEU A 225 -2.53 -3.19 8.82
C LEU A 225 -1.45 -4.06 9.49
N ILE A 226 -1.24 -5.29 9.04
CA ILE A 226 -0.10 -6.10 9.52
C ILE A 226 1.24 -5.72 8.86
N LYS A 227 1.21 -4.69 7.99
CA LYS A 227 2.36 -4.11 7.29
C LYS A 227 2.64 -2.69 7.81
N ASN A 228 3.15 -1.82 6.95
CA ASN A 228 3.61 -0.47 7.31
C ASN A 228 2.60 0.33 8.14
N ALA A 229 1.35 0.44 7.66
CA ALA A 229 0.34 1.29 8.27
C ALA A 229 -0.08 0.87 9.69
N GLY A 230 0.14 -0.38 10.06
CA GLY A 230 -0.13 -0.89 11.41
C GLY A 230 1.06 -0.85 12.35
N GLY A 231 2.23 -0.33 11.92
CA GLY A 231 3.39 -0.04 12.76
C GLY A 231 3.98 -1.25 13.49
N GLY A 232 3.73 -2.49 13.01
CA GLY A 232 4.15 -3.73 13.68
C GLY A 232 3.35 -4.06 14.95
N ILE A 233 2.26 -3.33 15.21
CA ILE A 233 1.44 -3.47 16.44
C ILE A 233 0.04 -3.99 16.10
N ALA A 234 -0.57 -3.51 15.02
CA ALA A 234 -1.90 -3.98 14.61
C ALA A 234 -1.89 -5.49 14.33
N PRO A 235 -2.74 -6.29 15.01
CA PRO A 235 -2.67 -7.76 14.95
C PRO A 235 -3.29 -8.33 13.67
N THR A 236 -4.12 -7.57 12.99
CA THR A 236 -4.91 -7.96 11.81
C THR A 236 -5.46 -6.72 11.12
N GLY A 237 -6.19 -6.91 10.06
CA GLY A 237 -6.93 -5.83 9.44
C GLY A 237 -6.28 -5.25 8.19
N ALA A 238 -7.06 -4.39 7.56
CA ALA A 238 -6.62 -3.65 6.37
C ALA A 238 -7.34 -2.30 6.29
N TYR A 239 -6.87 -1.47 5.36
CA TYR A 239 -7.49 -0.18 5.07
C TYR A 239 -7.72 0.00 3.57
N LEU A 240 -8.76 0.77 3.26
CA LEU A 240 -9.02 1.34 1.95
C LEU A 240 -9.26 2.84 2.18
N ALA A 241 -8.54 3.70 1.46
CA ALA A 241 -8.64 5.14 1.65
C ALA A 241 -8.61 5.86 0.29
N GLY A 242 -9.45 6.87 0.10
CA GLY A 242 -9.55 7.54 -1.20
C GLY A 242 -10.74 8.48 -1.31
N LYS A 243 -11.30 8.58 -2.50
CA LYS A 243 -12.49 9.39 -2.76
C LYS A 243 -13.71 8.84 -2.04
N ALA A 244 -14.50 9.72 -1.42
CA ALA A 244 -15.68 9.34 -0.64
C ALA A 244 -16.66 8.46 -1.44
N GLU A 245 -16.92 8.78 -2.71
CA GLU A 245 -17.80 7.99 -3.56
C GLU A 245 -17.26 6.58 -3.81
N VAL A 246 -15.94 6.43 -3.98
CA VAL A 246 -15.28 5.13 -4.18
C VAL A 246 -15.37 4.31 -2.89
N ILE A 247 -15.07 4.92 -1.75
CA ILE A 247 -15.15 4.27 -0.43
C ILE A 247 -16.59 3.85 -0.13
N ARG A 248 -17.57 4.69 -0.44
CA ARG A 248 -18.99 4.38 -0.29
C ARG A 248 -19.41 3.15 -1.10
N GLN A 249 -18.98 3.03 -2.36
CA GLN A 249 -19.28 1.84 -3.18
C GLN A 249 -18.64 0.58 -2.61
N ILE A 250 -17.42 0.68 -2.11
CA ILE A 250 -16.72 -0.44 -1.47
C ILE A 250 -17.41 -0.86 -0.18
N SER A 251 -17.91 0.09 0.62
CA SER A 251 -18.60 -0.20 1.87
C SER A 251 -19.84 -1.07 1.68
N TYR A 252 -20.54 -0.90 0.55
CA TYR A 252 -21.69 -1.77 0.19
C TYR A 252 -21.29 -3.21 -0.12
N ARG A 253 -20.03 -3.44 -0.48
CA ARG A 253 -19.52 -4.79 -0.66
C ARG A 253 -18.94 -5.35 0.64
N PHE A 254 -18.40 -4.49 1.50
CA PHE A 254 -17.88 -4.87 2.80
C PHE A 254 -18.98 -5.36 3.75
N THR A 255 -20.12 -4.72 3.73
CA THR A 255 -21.31 -5.09 4.51
C THR A 255 -22.46 -5.49 3.58
N SER A 256 -23.35 -4.55 3.27
CA SER A 256 -24.42 -4.74 2.29
C SER A 256 -24.86 -3.41 1.67
N PRO A 257 -25.50 -3.44 0.47
CA PRO A 257 -26.07 -2.26 -0.13
C PRO A 257 -27.02 -1.55 0.86
N SER A 258 -27.01 -0.23 0.86
CA SER A 258 -27.72 0.69 1.73
C SER A 258 -27.29 0.75 3.21
N ILE A 259 -26.52 -0.23 3.71
CA ILE A 259 -25.97 -0.20 5.08
C ILE A 259 -24.58 0.46 5.09
N GLY A 260 -23.68 -0.03 4.22
CA GLY A 260 -22.33 0.54 4.12
C GLY A 260 -21.55 0.53 5.43
N ASN A 261 -20.99 1.66 5.82
CA ASN A 261 -20.16 1.82 7.02
C ASN A 261 -20.96 2.14 8.31
N GLU A 262 -22.29 2.13 8.26
CA GLU A 262 -23.10 2.51 9.43
C GLU A 262 -23.06 1.50 10.55
N ILE A 263 -22.75 0.22 10.24
CA ILE A 263 -22.69 -0.87 11.22
C ILE A 263 -21.29 -1.52 11.22
N GLY A 264 -21.08 -2.40 12.18
CA GLY A 264 -19.86 -3.19 12.31
C GLY A 264 -19.21 -2.95 13.67
N SER A 265 -19.73 -3.66 14.68
CA SER A 265 -19.12 -3.64 16.01
C SER A 265 -17.85 -4.48 16.04
N TYR A 266 -16.93 -4.13 16.93
CA TYR A 266 -15.73 -4.90 17.20
C TYR A 266 -15.42 -4.86 18.70
N LEU A 267 -15.60 -6.00 19.37
CA LEU A 267 -15.43 -6.10 20.82
C LEU A 267 -13.97 -5.95 21.27
N GLY A 268 -13.01 -6.31 20.43
CA GLY A 268 -11.57 -6.29 20.76
C GLY A 268 -10.99 -4.89 20.98
N GLY A 269 -11.76 -3.84 20.66
CA GLY A 269 -11.32 -2.44 20.77
C GLY A 269 -10.32 -2.03 19.68
N TYR A 270 -10.08 -0.73 19.60
CA TYR A 270 -9.30 -0.15 18.50
C TYR A 270 -7.90 0.33 18.91
N LEU A 271 -7.52 0.18 20.17
CA LEU A 271 -6.22 0.64 20.68
C LEU A 271 -5.02 0.18 19.83
N PRO A 272 -4.90 -1.12 19.44
CA PRO A 272 -3.75 -1.57 18.65
C PRO A 272 -3.67 -0.90 17.27
N PHE A 273 -4.80 -0.53 16.69
CA PHE A 273 -4.87 0.11 15.37
C PHE A 273 -4.48 1.59 15.44
N TYR A 274 -4.95 2.32 16.45
CA TYR A 274 -4.52 3.68 16.72
C TYR A 274 -3.04 3.74 17.08
N GLN A 275 -2.60 2.89 18.01
CA GLN A 275 -1.20 2.84 18.43
C GLN A 275 -0.29 2.42 17.27
N GLY A 276 -0.72 1.45 16.46
CA GLY A 276 -0.01 1.00 15.29
C GLY A 276 0.21 2.12 14.28
N LEU A 277 -0.85 2.84 13.92
CA LEU A 277 -0.75 3.99 13.02
C LEU A 277 0.16 5.10 13.60
N PHE A 278 0.03 5.38 14.91
CA PHE A 278 0.86 6.38 15.57
C PHE A 278 2.35 6.03 15.51
N MET A 279 2.69 4.77 15.66
CA MET A 279 4.07 4.27 15.61
C MET A 279 4.58 4.00 14.19
N ALA A 280 3.69 3.92 13.21
CA ALA A 280 4.02 3.49 11.86
C ALA A 280 5.18 4.27 11.21
N PRO A 281 5.26 5.62 11.27
CA PRO A 281 6.37 6.34 10.66
C PRO A 281 7.75 5.94 11.21
N ILE A 282 7.83 5.72 12.52
CA ILE A 282 9.08 5.29 13.19
C ILE A 282 9.42 3.84 12.86
N THR A 283 8.43 2.97 12.86
CA THR A 283 8.62 1.55 12.52
C THR A 283 9.09 1.41 11.06
N VAL A 284 8.45 2.12 10.14
CA VAL A 284 8.82 2.11 8.71
C VAL A 284 10.21 2.70 8.51
N LYS A 285 10.54 3.81 9.17
CA LYS A 285 11.91 4.38 9.19
C LYS A 285 12.94 3.30 9.51
N ASN A 286 12.74 2.59 10.61
CA ASN A 286 13.68 1.57 11.07
C ASN A 286 13.77 0.38 10.07
N ALA A 287 12.64 -0.03 9.50
CA ALA A 287 12.60 -1.07 8.48
C ALA A 287 13.38 -0.66 7.22
N VAL A 288 13.19 0.58 6.73
CA VAL A 288 13.93 1.09 5.56
C VAL A 288 15.42 1.20 5.85
N LYS A 289 15.83 1.75 7.00
CA LYS A 289 17.24 1.83 7.38
C LYS A 289 17.87 0.45 7.49
N GLY A 290 17.19 -0.50 8.14
CA GLY A 290 17.64 -1.90 8.20
C GLY A 290 17.78 -2.53 6.82
N SER A 291 16.79 -2.33 5.94
CA SER A 291 16.83 -2.78 4.54
C SER A 291 18.03 -2.21 3.78
N ILE A 292 18.32 -0.92 3.93
CA ILE A 292 19.47 -0.26 3.28
C ILE A 292 20.79 -0.82 3.80
N LEU A 293 20.97 -0.91 5.12
CA LEU A 293 22.18 -1.45 5.72
C LEU A 293 22.41 -2.91 5.29
N PHE A 294 21.36 -3.71 5.32
CA PHE A 294 21.42 -5.10 4.87
C PHE A 294 21.87 -5.20 3.40
N GLY A 295 21.25 -4.39 2.51
CA GLY A 295 21.65 -4.33 1.12
C GLY A 295 23.11 -3.89 0.92
N GLN A 296 23.57 -2.90 1.69
CA GLN A 296 24.95 -2.43 1.62
C GLN A 296 25.96 -3.50 2.09
N VAL A 297 25.65 -4.19 3.19
CA VAL A 297 26.48 -5.26 3.74
C VAL A 297 26.64 -6.39 2.72
N TYR A 298 25.55 -6.86 2.13
CA TYR A 298 25.63 -7.94 1.13
C TYR A 298 26.29 -7.49 -0.18
N ASN A 299 26.12 -6.24 -0.58
CA ASN A 299 26.84 -5.71 -1.72
C ASN A 299 28.35 -5.60 -1.45
N ASP A 300 28.76 -5.22 -0.23
CA ASP A 300 30.15 -5.21 0.18
C ASP A 300 30.76 -6.62 0.27
N LEU A 301 29.92 -7.64 0.42
CA LEU A 301 30.30 -9.08 0.30
C LEU A 301 30.33 -9.58 -1.14
N GLY A 302 29.94 -8.76 -2.13
CA GLY A 302 29.98 -9.10 -3.54
C GLY A 302 28.66 -9.61 -4.13
N TYR A 303 27.57 -9.64 -3.36
CA TYR A 303 26.25 -10.03 -3.86
C TYR A 303 25.54 -8.88 -4.55
N GLU A 304 24.74 -9.19 -5.57
CA GLU A 304 23.82 -8.24 -6.19
C GLU A 304 22.61 -8.04 -5.29
N THR A 305 22.28 -6.79 -4.99
CA THR A 305 21.10 -6.42 -4.16
C THR A 305 20.18 -5.47 -4.91
N LEU A 306 18.89 -5.55 -4.63
CA LEU A 306 17.89 -4.68 -5.26
C LEU A 306 16.91 -4.11 -4.21
N PRO A 307 16.74 -2.76 -4.14
CA PRO A 307 17.44 -1.71 -4.89
C PRO A 307 18.96 -1.77 -4.69
N ASN A 308 19.73 -1.27 -5.68
CA ASN A 308 21.18 -1.16 -5.51
C ASN A 308 21.53 -0.19 -4.36
N PRO A 309 22.71 -0.34 -3.73
CA PRO A 309 23.17 0.62 -2.72
C PRO A 309 23.17 2.04 -3.25
N GLY A 310 22.73 3.00 -2.42
CA GLY A 310 22.63 4.41 -2.78
C GLY A 310 21.36 4.78 -3.55
N VAL A 311 20.59 3.84 -4.10
CA VAL A 311 19.30 4.11 -4.74
C VAL A 311 18.24 4.36 -3.68
N LYS A 312 17.34 5.34 -3.92
CA LYS A 312 16.18 5.63 -3.06
C LYS A 312 15.25 4.42 -3.00
N CYS A 313 14.91 3.99 -1.80
CA CYS A 313 13.91 2.95 -1.59
C CYS A 313 12.50 3.53 -1.77
N ASN A 314 11.63 2.82 -2.48
CA ASN A 314 10.22 3.18 -2.68
C ASN A 314 9.26 2.20 -1.97
N ASP A 315 9.82 1.20 -1.31
CA ASP A 315 9.18 0.29 -0.35
C ASP A 315 10.23 -0.18 0.69
N ILE A 316 9.85 -1.08 1.60
CA ILE A 316 10.75 -1.65 2.62
C ILE A 316 11.47 -2.92 2.13
N ILE A 317 11.18 -3.38 0.91
CA ILE A 317 11.65 -4.69 0.43
C ILE A 317 13.09 -4.57 -0.10
N ARG A 318 13.90 -5.53 0.28
CA ARG A 318 15.25 -5.74 -0.24
C ARG A 318 15.38 -7.17 -0.74
N SER A 319 15.91 -7.35 -1.93
CA SER A 319 16.26 -8.66 -2.48
C SER A 319 17.75 -8.81 -2.63
N ILE A 320 18.23 -10.02 -2.43
CA ILE A 320 19.61 -10.43 -2.65
C ILE A 320 19.56 -11.54 -3.70
N LYS A 321 20.47 -11.49 -4.64
CA LYS A 321 20.64 -12.54 -5.64
C LYS A 321 21.79 -13.43 -5.22
N PHE A 322 21.50 -14.70 -5.10
CA PHE A 322 22.48 -15.76 -4.88
C PHE A 322 22.78 -16.45 -6.20
N ASP A 323 23.98 -17.01 -6.36
CA ASP A 323 24.38 -17.73 -7.56
C ASP A 323 23.88 -19.18 -7.55
N THR A 324 23.67 -19.75 -6.37
CA THR A 324 23.21 -21.14 -6.16
C THR A 324 22.16 -21.19 -5.05
N GLU A 325 21.40 -22.31 -4.99
CA GLU A 325 20.44 -22.58 -3.92
C GLU A 325 21.11 -22.91 -2.56
N ASP A 326 22.40 -23.22 -2.58
CA ASP A 326 23.18 -23.61 -1.39
C ASP A 326 23.85 -22.43 -0.68
N GLU A 327 23.82 -21.20 -1.27
CA GLU A 327 24.31 -19.95 -0.67
C GLU A 327 23.27 -19.25 0.20
#